data_d8440b709d1b0357125fd544d9ec1b41
#
_entry.id   d8440b709d1b0357125fd544d9ec1b41
#
_cell.length_a   1.000
_cell.length_b   1.000
_cell.length_c   1.000
_cell.angle_alpha   90.00
_cell.angle_beta   90.00
_cell.angle_gamma   90.00
#
_symmetry.space_group_name_H-M   'P 1'
#
loop_
_entity.id
_entity.type
_entity.pdbx_description
1 polymer ?
#
loop_
_entity_poly.entity_id
_entity_poly.type
_entity_poly.pdbx_seq_one_letter_code
_entity_poly.pdbx_strand_id
1 'polypeptide(L)'
;MKKLKVKGLILKKKEVGEANLLITIFSQEYGKLVGMAYGIRKSKKRNVASLNPLNIVEMLITEKNNYHIIDETETIKVFNNITKNIEKLEIALYILDSVEKIYDLSYENHIFFDKILEILDYIDGIKSMTEEYKYYIGISFLRRIMIEHGIYDKMELKEILGERLGKVYDNLVKINGENSNNLEKIQNELKKYSKALKRIAYFFEKYININLQVNLEIKKFVVEGI
;
A
#
# COMPACT_ATOMS: atom_id res chain seq x y z
N MET A 1 -5.43 28.82 14.84
CA MET A 1 -5.52 27.34 14.90
C MET A 1 -6.72 26.94 14.08
N LYS A 2 -6.52 26.12 13.04
CA LYS A 2 -7.58 25.63 12.18
C LYS A 2 -7.86 24.17 12.54
N LYS A 3 -9.14 23.82 12.66
CA LYS A 3 -9.57 22.43 12.86
C LYS A 3 -9.95 21.82 11.52
N LEU A 4 -9.44 20.63 11.24
CA LEU A 4 -9.69 19.87 10.02
C LEU A 4 -10.34 18.56 10.41
N LYS A 5 -11.41 18.18 9.71
CA LYS A 5 -11.98 16.84 9.77
C LYS A 5 -11.38 16.05 8.59
N VAL A 6 -10.63 15.01 8.88
CA VAL A 6 -9.83 14.28 7.90
C VAL A 6 -10.24 12.83 7.91
N LYS A 7 -10.65 12.29 6.75
CA LYS A 7 -10.80 10.87 6.52
C LYS A 7 -9.54 10.35 5.83
N GLY A 8 -8.92 9.31 6.40
CA GLY A 8 -7.68 8.79 5.83
C GLY A 8 -7.35 7.36 6.22
N LEU A 9 -6.45 6.79 5.44
CA LEU A 9 -5.81 5.51 5.67
C LEU A 9 -4.54 5.72 6.49
N ILE A 10 -4.37 5.01 7.59
CA ILE A 10 -3.14 5.04 8.38
C ILE A 10 -2.07 4.25 7.64
N LEU A 11 -1.01 4.94 7.20
CA LEU A 11 0.13 4.33 6.53
C LEU A 11 1.17 3.82 7.53
N LYS A 12 1.48 4.66 8.54
CA LYS A 12 2.60 4.40 9.46
C LYS A 12 2.33 4.95 10.85
N LYS A 13 2.80 4.24 11.84
CA LYS A 13 2.77 4.64 13.24
C LYS A 13 4.18 4.52 13.83
N LYS A 14 4.65 5.60 14.45
CA LYS A 14 5.95 5.64 15.14
C LYS A 14 5.78 6.15 16.56
N GLU A 15 6.37 5.47 17.52
CA GLU A 15 6.42 5.92 18.89
C GLU A 15 7.39 7.10 19.06
N VAL A 16 6.96 8.11 19.80
CA VAL A 16 7.75 9.32 20.09
C VAL A 16 7.71 9.60 21.60
N GLY A 17 8.85 9.45 22.23
CA GLY A 17 8.94 9.50 23.69
C GLY A 17 8.06 8.41 24.35
N GLU A 18 7.65 8.65 25.60
CA GLU A 18 6.93 7.63 26.39
C GLU A 18 5.43 7.54 26.08
N ALA A 19 4.82 8.61 25.57
CA ALA A 19 3.37 8.71 25.53
C ALA A 19 2.77 9.07 24.15
N ASN A 20 3.58 9.51 23.19
CA ASN A 20 3.10 10.08 21.96
C ASN A 20 3.25 9.09 20.80
N LEU A 21 2.44 9.32 19.75
CA LEU A 21 2.57 8.65 18.46
C LEU A 21 2.66 9.68 17.34
N LEU A 22 3.62 9.49 16.44
CA LEU A 22 3.67 10.17 15.14
C LEU A 22 2.99 9.26 14.12
N ILE A 23 2.00 9.80 13.44
CA ILE A 23 1.14 9.06 12.52
C ILE A 23 1.28 9.65 11.13
N THR A 24 1.57 8.81 10.14
CA THR A 24 1.50 9.15 8.72
C THR A 24 0.17 8.65 8.17
N ILE A 25 -0.56 9.55 7.54
CA ILE A 25 -1.93 9.37 7.06
C ILE A 25 -1.95 9.67 5.57
N PHE A 26 -2.65 8.86 4.79
CA PHE A 26 -3.02 9.19 3.41
C PHE A 26 -4.50 9.55 3.38
N SER A 27 -4.79 10.80 3.08
CA SER A 27 -6.13 11.39 3.10
C SER A 27 -6.63 11.64 1.70
N GLN A 28 -7.94 11.52 1.52
CA GLN A 28 -8.60 11.83 0.27
C GLN A 28 -8.50 13.32 -0.08
N GLU A 29 -8.76 14.19 0.93
CA GLU A 29 -8.87 15.65 0.72
C GLU A 29 -7.53 16.40 0.86
N TYR A 30 -6.60 15.85 1.64
CA TYR A 30 -5.36 16.54 2.00
C TYR A 30 -4.09 15.80 1.59
N GLY A 31 -4.21 14.70 0.83
CA GLY A 31 -3.06 13.88 0.46
C GLY A 31 -2.36 13.26 1.67
N LYS A 32 -1.02 13.16 1.63
CA LYS A 32 -0.25 12.63 2.74
C LYS A 32 -0.03 13.68 3.83
N LEU A 33 -0.43 13.35 5.06
CA LEU A 33 -0.25 14.17 6.25
C LEU A 33 0.57 13.42 7.30
N VAL A 34 1.27 14.19 8.13
CA VAL A 34 1.92 13.67 9.35
C VAL A 34 1.39 14.42 10.54
N GLY A 35 0.83 13.70 11.50
CA GLY A 35 0.23 14.29 12.70
C GLY A 35 0.74 13.64 14.00
N MET A 36 0.82 14.44 15.06
CA MET A 36 1.21 14.00 16.39
C MET A 36 -0.02 13.74 17.26
N ALA A 37 -0.14 12.54 17.81
CA ALA A 37 -1.12 12.18 18.83
C ALA A 37 -0.46 12.22 20.20
N TYR A 38 -0.58 13.35 20.90
CA TYR A 38 0.04 13.56 22.19
C TYR A 38 -0.63 12.75 23.29
N GLY A 39 0.16 12.13 24.18
CA GLY A 39 -0.31 11.42 25.37
C GLY A 39 -1.18 10.19 25.12
N ILE A 40 -1.36 9.78 23.88
CA ILE A 40 -2.35 8.76 23.50
C ILE A 40 -2.02 7.38 24.08
N ARG A 41 -0.75 7.01 24.20
CA ARG A 41 -0.32 5.71 24.73
C ARG A 41 -0.63 5.53 26.22
N LYS A 42 -0.71 6.63 26.97
CA LYS A 42 -1.06 6.66 28.41
C LYS A 42 -2.55 7.00 28.63
N SER A 43 -3.30 7.30 27.59
CA SER A 43 -4.70 7.67 27.69
C SER A 43 -5.59 6.46 27.92
N LYS A 44 -6.44 6.52 28.94
CA LYS A 44 -7.50 5.52 29.18
C LYS A 44 -8.79 5.79 28.35
N LYS A 45 -8.90 6.98 27.77
CA LYS A 45 -10.12 7.42 27.04
C LYS A 45 -9.99 7.31 25.51
N ARG A 46 -8.75 7.45 24.99
CA ARG A 46 -8.51 7.46 23.55
C ARG A 46 -8.10 6.07 23.06
N ASN A 47 -8.68 5.64 21.95
CA ASN A 47 -8.40 4.32 21.38
C ASN A 47 -7.10 4.34 20.56
N VAL A 48 -6.01 3.82 21.14
CA VAL A 48 -4.71 3.69 20.46
C VAL A 48 -4.79 2.77 19.24
N ALA A 49 -5.66 1.76 19.27
CA ALA A 49 -5.78 0.79 18.19
C ALA A 49 -6.36 1.39 16.90
N SER A 50 -7.13 2.49 16.99
CA SER A 50 -7.61 3.20 15.80
C SER A 50 -6.47 3.69 14.91
N LEU A 51 -5.31 4.01 15.49
CA LEU A 51 -4.13 4.50 14.79
C LEU A 51 -3.19 3.39 14.28
N ASN A 52 -3.64 2.16 14.22
CA ASN A 52 -2.85 1.10 13.60
C ASN A 52 -2.82 1.24 12.07
N PRO A 53 -1.67 0.95 11.42
CA PRO A 53 -1.63 0.84 9.97
C PRO A 53 -2.73 -0.07 9.41
N LEU A 54 -3.18 0.19 8.20
CA LEU A 54 -4.33 -0.43 7.52
C LEU A 54 -5.71 0.01 8.03
N ASN A 55 -5.82 0.76 9.12
CA ASN A 55 -7.12 1.30 9.53
C ASN A 55 -7.51 2.52 8.67
N ILE A 56 -8.78 2.57 8.27
CA ILE A 56 -9.40 3.79 7.76
C ILE A 56 -10.06 4.48 8.94
N VAL A 57 -9.71 5.74 9.15
CA VAL A 57 -10.16 6.53 10.30
C VAL A 57 -10.69 7.88 9.86
N GLU A 58 -11.64 8.39 10.63
CA GLU A 58 -12.01 9.80 10.65
C GLU A 58 -11.31 10.45 11.84
N MET A 59 -10.69 11.61 11.62
CA MET A 59 -9.89 12.29 12.62
C MET A 59 -10.28 13.77 12.69
N LEU A 60 -10.25 14.30 13.91
CA LEU A 60 -10.20 15.73 14.14
C LEU A 60 -8.75 16.14 14.33
N ILE A 61 -8.25 17.00 13.46
CA ILE A 61 -6.85 17.46 13.45
C ILE A 61 -6.83 18.97 13.70
N THR A 62 -6.02 19.42 14.63
CA THR A 62 -5.70 20.85 14.81
C THR A 62 -4.41 21.17 14.07
N GLU A 63 -4.49 22.10 13.13
CA GLU A 63 -3.33 22.67 12.43
C GLU A 63 -2.80 23.91 13.19
N LYS A 64 -1.50 23.88 13.52
CA LYS A 64 -0.80 24.94 14.21
C LYS A 64 0.62 25.07 13.69
N ASN A 65 0.98 26.21 13.06
CA ASN A 65 2.35 26.49 12.58
C ASN A 65 2.93 25.34 11.73
N ASN A 66 2.16 24.83 10.76
CA ASN A 66 2.50 23.70 9.89
C ASN A 66 2.65 22.33 10.62
N TYR A 67 2.24 22.23 11.88
CA TYR A 67 2.15 20.97 12.61
C TYR A 67 0.68 20.54 12.71
N HIS A 68 0.47 19.24 12.57
CA HIS A 68 -0.85 18.64 12.75
C HIS A 68 -0.90 17.90 14.10
N ILE A 69 -1.90 18.22 14.90
CA ILE A 69 -2.18 17.55 16.18
C ILE A 69 -3.44 16.73 16.01
N ILE A 70 -3.36 15.44 16.26
CA ILE A 70 -4.50 14.53 16.21
C ILE A 70 -5.21 14.61 17.55
N ASP A 71 -6.38 15.23 17.57
CA ASP A 71 -7.18 15.44 18.80
C ASP A 71 -8.05 14.22 19.07
N GLU A 72 -8.83 13.78 18.07
CA GLU A 72 -9.80 12.71 18.17
C GLU A 72 -9.69 11.76 16.97
N THR A 73 -10.07 10.51 17.16
CA THR A 73 -10.05 9.48 16.11
C THR A 73 -11.23 8.54 16.26
N GLU A 74 -11.89 8.25 15.15
CA GLU A 74 -12.93 7.23 15.02
C GLU A 74 -12.55 6.26 13.92
N THR A 75 -12.61 4.95 14.20
CA THR A 75 -12.31 3.92 13.20
C THR A 75 -13.53 3.72 12.31
N ILE A 76 -13.36 3.98 11.01
CA ILE A 76 -14.40 3.74 10.00
C ILE A 76 -14.34 2.29 9.52
N LYS A 77 -13.13 1.77 9.25
CA LYS A 77 -12.95 0.43 8.69
C LYS A 77 -11.65 -0.21 9.15
N VAL A 78 -11.72 -1.52 9.37
CA VAL A 78 -10.58 -2.39 9.63
C VAL A 78 -10.61 -3.55 8.63
N PHE A 79 -9.46 -3.86 8.01
CA PHE A 79 -9.33 -4.98 7.09
C PHE A 79 -8.99 -6.27 7.87
N ASN A 80 -10.02 -6.90 8.44
CA ASN A 80 -9.86 -8.00 9.39
C ASN A 80 -9.26 -9.28 8.80
N ASN A 81 -9.44 -9.53 7.49
CA ASN A 81 -8.92 -10.74 6.85
C ASN A 81 -7.48 -10.56 6.35
N ILE A 82 -7.05 -9.32 6.11
CA ILE A 82 -5.65 -9.02 5.78
C ILE A 82 -4.75 -9.46 6.93
N THR A 83 -5.09 -9.11 8.16
CA THR A 83 -4.26 -9.39 9.35
C THR A 83 -4.21 -10.86 9.74
N LYS A 84 -5.09 -11.71 9.18
CA LYS A 84 -5.17 -13.14 9.48
C LYS A 84 -4.40 -14.04 8.49
N ASN A 85 -3.85 -13.46 7.41
CA ASN A 85 -3.13 -14.20 6.39
C ASN A 85 -1.82 -13.47 6.07
N ILE A 86 -0.70 -14.18 6.14
CA ILE A 86 0.62 -13.58 6.03
C ILE A 86 0.87 -12.97 4.66
N GLU A 87 0.48 -13.64 3.58
CA GLU A 87 0.69 -13.16 2.21
C GLU A 87 -0.13 -11.88 1.94
N LYS A 88 -1.35 -11.80 2.50
CA LYS A 88 -2.18 -10.58 2.43
C LYS A 88 -1.56 -9.45 3.22
N LEU A 89 -1.07 -9.73 4.43
CA LEU A 89 -0.46 -8.73 5.29
C LEU A 89 0.80 -8.16 4.65
N GLU A 90 1.67 -9.01 4.10
CA GLU A 90 2.90 -8.61 3.44
C GLU A 90 2.62 -7.67 2.27
N ILE A 91 1.71 -8.03 1.36
CA ILE A 91 1.41 -7.16 0.21
C ILE A 91 0.70 -5.88 0.61
N ALA A 92 -0.18 -5.92 1.60
CA ALA A 92 -0.86 -4.72 2.09
C ALA A 92 0.13 -3.75 2.73
N LEU A 93 1.04 -4.23 3.59
CA LEU A 93 2.09 -3.40 4.20
C LEU A 93 3.06 -2.85 3.15
N TYR A 94 3.40 -3.63 2.13
CA TYR A 94 4.20 -3.16 1.00
C TYR A 94 3.51 -2.02 0.25
N ILE A 95 2.20 -2.13 0.01
CA ILE A 95 1.41 -1.06 -0.62
C ILE A 95 1.45 0.21 0.24
N LEU A 96 1.24 0.09 1.56
CA LEU A 96 1.29 1.24 2.47
C LEU A 96 2.66 1.92 2.48
N ASP A 97 3.74 1.15 2.57
CA ASP A 97 5.12 1.65 2.55
C ASP A 97 5.45 2.34 1.21
N SER A 98 4.96 1.77 0.11
CA SER A 98 5.14 2.36 -1.23
C SER A 98 4.43 3.71 -1.33
N VAL A 99 3.19 3.82 -0.86
CA VAL A 99 2.45 5.08 -0.84
C VAL A 99 3.15 6.11 0.07
N GLU A 100 3.64 5.68 1.23
CA GLU A 100 4.38 6.56 2.16
C GLU A 100 5.64 7.14 1.55
N LYS A 101 6.34 6.37 0.70
CA LYS A 101 7.60 6.78 0.09
C LYS A 101 7.45 7.58 -1.21
N ILE A 102 6.45 7.24 -2.02
CA ILE A 102 6.28 7.82 -3.36
C ILE A 102 5.60 9.20 -3.30
N TYR A 103 4.62 9.36 -2.42
CA TYR A 103 3.84 10.60 -2.38
C TYR A 103 4.43 11.59 -1.40
N ASP A 104 4.61 12.84 -1.84
CA ASP A 104 5.01 13.94 -0.99
C ASP A 104 3.89 14.40 -0.05
N LEU A 105 4.25 15.17 0.98
CA LEU A 105 3.28 15.77 1.89
C LEU A 105 2.34 16.70 1.11
N SER A 106 1.07 16.63 1.45
CA SER A 106 0.00 17.47 0.87
C SER A 106 -0.22 17.30 -0.64
N TYR A 107 0.31 16.21 -1.25
CA TYR A 107 -0.02 15.88 -2.62
C TYR A 107 -1.41 15.23 -2.68
N GLU A 108 -2.40 16.04 -3.09
CA GLU A 108 -3.79 15.59 -3.20
C GLU A 108 -3.97 14.73 -4.46
N ASN A 109 -4.46 13.51 -4.29
CA ASN A 109 -4.82 12.64 -5.41
C ASN A 109 -6.00 11.75 -5.00
N HIS A 110 -7.21 12.29 -5.16
CA HIS A 110 -8.46 11.59 -4.81
C HIS A 110 -8.61 10.26 -5.54
N ILE A 111 -8.30 10.24 -6.83
CA ILE A 111 -8.45 9.04 -7.68
C ILE A 111 -7.53 7.92 -7.18
N PHE A 112 -6.29 8.26 -6.85
CA PHE A 112 -5.34 7.28 -6.37
C PHE A 112 -5.67 6.78 -4.96
N PHE A 113 -6.17 7.67 -4.08
CA PHE A 113 -6.68 7.26 -2.76
C PHE A 113 -7.76 6.19 -2.88
N ASP A 114 -8.78 6.41 -3.72
CA ASP A 114 -9.87 5.46 -3.92
C ASP A 114 -9.35 4.13 -4.50
N LYS A 115 -8.39 4.18 -5.42
CA LYS A 115 -7.74 2.97 -5.98
C LYS A 115 -6.96 2.17 -4.92
N ILE A 116 -6.29 2.82 -3.99
CA ILE A 116 -5.64 2.11 -2.87
C ILE A 116 -6.68 1.39 -2.00
N LEU A 117 -7.78 2.06 -1.69
CA LEU A 117 -8.86 1.43 -0.92
C LEU A 117 -9.48 0.24 -1.67
N GLU A 118 -9.75 0.36 -2.98
CA GLU A 118 -10.24 -0.74 -3.82
C GLU A 118 -9.28 -1.96 -3.79
N ILE A 119 -7.97 -1.74 -3.88
CA ILE A 119 -6.98 -2.81 -3.82
C ILE A 119 -6.97 -3.47 -2.44
N LEU A 120 -7.01 -2.69 -1.35
CA LEU A 120 -7.05 -3.25 0.01
C LEU A 120 -8.36 -4.01 0.27
N ASP A 121 -9.50 -3.53 -0.22
CA ASP A 121 -10.78 -4.22 -0.16
C ASP A 121 -10.75 -5.54 -0.91
N TYR A 122 -10.17 -5.54 -2.10
CA TYR A 122 -9.99 -6.73 -2.89
C TYR A 122 -9.11 -7.77 -2.15
N ILE A 123 -7.97 -7.34 -1.59
CA ILE A 123 -7.08 -8.21 -0.81
C ILE A 123 -7.81 -8.77 0.42
N ASP A 124 -8.57 -7.95 1.13
CA ASP A 124 -9.33 -8.39 2.31
C ASP A 124 -10.37 -9.45 1.93
N GLY A 125 -11.06 -9.29 0.80
CA GLY A 125 -12.11 -10.17 0.31
C GLY A 125 -11.63 -11.55 -0.20
N ILE A 126 -10.36 -11.71 -0.55
CA ILE A 126 -9.79 -12.98 -1.02
C ILE A 126 -9.83 -14.02 0.13
N LYS A 127 -10.35 -15.24 -0.12
CA LYS A 127 -10.43 -16.30 0.90
C LYS A 127 -9.04 -16.82 1.27
N SER A 128 -8.22 -17.15 0.28
CA SER A 128 -6.84 -17.60 0.45
C SER A 128 -5.96 -16.96 -0.61
N MET A 129 -4.73 -16.60 -0.25
CA MET A 129 -3.76 -15.99 -1.14
C MET A 129 -2.51 -16.85 -1.17
N THR A 130 -2.03 -17.19 -2.38
CA THR A 130 -0.74 -17.85 -2.57
C THR A 130 0.38 -16.82 -2.70
N GLU A 131 1.64 -17.26 -2.52
CA GLU A 131 2.81 -16.42 -2.71
C GLU A 131 2.87 -15.83 -4.13
N GLU A 132 2.57 -16.65 -5.14
CA GLU A 132 2.55 -16.21 -6.53
C GLU A 132 1.51 -15.12 -6.77
N TYR A 133 0.33 -15.25 -6.16
CA TYR A 133 -0.73 -14.28 -6.30
C TYR A 133 -0.38 -12.96 -5.60
N LYS A 134 0.30 -13.00 -4.47
CA LYS A 134 0.87 -11.84 -3.81
C LYS A 134 1.77 -11.05 -4.75
N TYR A 135 2.75 -11.71 -5.40
CA TYR A 135 3.62 -11.04 -6.37
C TYR A 135 2.86 -10.52 -7.60
N TYR A 136 1.85 -11.24 -8.06
CA TYR A 136 1.00 -10.78 -9.15
C TYR A 136 0.25 -9.48 -8.82
N ILE A 137 -0.33 -9.38 -7.61
CA ILE A 137 -0.93 -8.14 -7.11
C ILE A 137 0.13 -7.04 -7.00
N GLY A 138 1.32 -7.35 -6.48
CA GLY A 138 2.44 -6.42 -6.39
C GLY A 138 2.85 -5.85 -7.74
N ILE A 139 3.00 -6.69 -8.77
CA ILE A 139 3.32 -6.28 -10.14
C ILE A 139 2.21 -5.37 -10.71
N SER A 140 0.94 -5.73 -10.48
CA SER A 140 -0.20 -4.94 -10.94
C SER A 140 -0.25 -3.57 -10.26
N PHE A 141 0.04 -3.50 -8.97
CA PHE A 141 0.15 -2.27 -8.20
C PHE A 141 1.31 -1.39 -8.69
N LEU A 142 2.52 -1.97 -8.85
CA LEU A 142 3.69 -1.24 -9.35
C LEU A 142 3.46 -0.70 -10.77
N ARG A 143 2.83 -1.50 -11.63
CA ARG A 143 2.41 -1.03 -12.96
C ARG A 143 1.47 0.18 -12.84
N ARG A 144 0.53 0.16 -11.91
CA ARG A 144 -0.39 1.29 -11.68
C ARG A 144 0.36 2.55 -11.25
N ILE A 145 1.32 2.41 -10.35
CA ILE A 145 2.21 3.52 -9.96
C ILE A 145 2.94 4.09 -11.17
N MET A 146 3.52 3.26 -12.02
CA MET A 146 4.23 3.72 -13.21
C MET A 146 3.31 4.51 -14.16
N ILE A 147 2.07 4.06 -14.35
CA ILE A 147 1.07 4.76 -15.16
C ILE A 147 0.71 6.10 -14.52
N GLU A 148 0.45 6.12 -13.21
CA GLU A 148 0.07 7.32 -12.46
C GLU A 148 1.13 8.43 -12.53
N HIS A 149 2.40 8.03 -12.47
CA HIS A 149 3.54 8.95 -12.53
C HIS A 149 4.06 9.21 -13.96
N GLY A 150 3.37 8.67 -14.99
CA GLY A 150 3.75 8.90 -16.39
C GLY A 150 5.07 8.28 -16.83
N ILE A 151 5.57 7.29 -16.07
CA ILE A 151 6.84 6.59 -16.36
C ILE A 151 6.61 5.20 -16.96
N TYR A 152 5.36 4.83 -17.28
CA TYR A 152 5.06 3.53 -17.87
C TYR A 152 5.37 3.52 -19.37
N ASP A 153 6.46 2.89 -19.76
CA ASP A 153 6.77 2.57 -21.16
C ASP A 153 6.84 1.05 -21.36
N LYS A 154 5.91 0.51 -22.15
CA LYS A 154 5.82 -0.93 -22.38
C LYS A 154 7.03 -1.48 -23.17
N MET A 155 7.58 -0.69 -24.09
CA MET A 155 8.71 -1.10 -24.92
C MET A 155 9.98 -1.16 -24.08
N GLU A 156 10.26 -0.10 -23.32
CA GLU A 156 11.40 -0.02 -22.42
C GLU A 156 11.35 -1.13 -21.34
N LEU A 157 10.18 -1.33 -20.72
CA LEU A 157 10.00 -2.41 -19.73
C LEU A 157 10.26 -3.80 -20.32
N LYS A 158 9.86 -4.07 -21.57
CA LYS A 158 10.16 -5.33 -22.24
C LYS A 158 11.64 -5.51 -22.52
N GLU A 159 12.31 -4.44 -22.90
CA GLU A 159 13.77 -4.45 -23.10
C GLU A 159 14.50 -4.78 -21.79
N ILE A 160 14.15 -4.12 -20.69
CA ILE A 160 14.70 -4.36 -19.35
C ILE A 160 14.42 -5.80 -18.88
N LEU A 161 13.22 -6.31 -19.11
CA LEU A 161 12.83 -7.68 -18.72
C LEU A 161 13.52 -8.75 -19.60
N GLY A 162 13.88 -8.41 -20.84
CA GLY A 162 14.34 -9.33 -21.85
C GLY A 162 13.22 -10.24 -22.38
N GLU A 163 13.50 -10.97 -23.46
CA GLU A 163 12.50 -11.73 -24.21
C GLU A 163 11.66 -12.71 -23.36
N ARG A 164 12.35 -13.48 -22.48
CA ARG A 164 11.68 -14.51 -21.66
C ARG A 164 10.72 -13.93 -20.65
N LEU A 165 11.15 -12.96 -19.84
CA LEU A 165 10.30 -12.35 -18.82
C LEU A 165 9.25 -11.41 -19.45
N GLY A 166 9.58 -10.76 -20.57
CA GLY A 166 8.63 -9.95 -21.32
C GLY A 166 7.44 -10.76 -21.85
N LYS A 167 7.66 -11.99 -22.35
CA LYS A 167 6.57 -12.91 -22.71
C LYS A 167 5.71 -13.32 -21.50
N VAL A 168 6.33 -13.59 -20.37
CA VAL A 168 5.58 -13.86 -19.13
C VAL A 168 4.74 -12.65 -18.72
N TYR A 169 5.32 -11.46 -18.73
CA TYR A 169 4.60 -10.23 -18.41
C TYR A 169 3.39 -9.98 -19.32
N ASP A 170 3.54 -10.20 -20.63
CA ASP A 170 2.39 -10.11 -21.57
C ASP A 170 1.26 -11.09 -21.19
N ASN A 171 1.59 -12.29 -20.74
CA ASN A 171 0.59 -13.25 -20.28
C ASN A 171 -0.10 -12.79 -18.98
N LEU A 172 0.67 -12.23 -18.01
CA LEU A 172 0.11 -11.69 -16.77
C LEU A 172 -0.89 -10.55 -17.04
N VAL A 173 -0.59 -9.69 -18.02
CA VAL A 173 -1.50 -8.59 -18.42
C VAL A 173 -2.81 -9.14 -19.02
N LYS A 174 -2.77 -10.24 -19.78
CA LYS A 174 -3.98 -10.89 -20.32
C LYS A 174 -4.85 -11.51 -19.22
N ILE A 175 -4.23 -12.18 -18.23
CA ILE A 175 -4.95 -12.76 -17.08
C ILE A 175 -5.78 -11.71 -16.36
N ASN A 176 -5.29 -10.47 -16.27
CA ASN A 176 -6.00 -9.35 -15.62
C ASN A 176 -7.29 -8.94 -16.39
N GLY A 177 -7.37 -9.22 -17.70
CA GLY A 177 -8.51 -8.86 -18.54
C GLY A 177 -9.60 -9.93 -18.65
N GLU A 178 -9.26 -11.20 -18.42
CA GLU A 178 -10.13 -12.30 -18.86
C GLU A 178 -10.97 -12.98 -17.76
N ASN A 179 -10.63 -12.90 -16.48
CA ASN A 179 -11.34 -13.74 -15.49
C ASN A 179 -11.28 -13.25 -14.04
N SER A 180 -12.17 -12.36 -13.65
CA SER A 180 -12.41 -12.08 -12.23
C SER A 180 -13.17 -13.22 -11.48
N ASN A 181 -13.74 -14.20 -12.20
CA ASN A 181 -14.69 -15.14 -11.64
C ASN A 181 -14.10 -16.47 -11.13
N ASN A 182 -12.82 -16.78 -11.37
CA ASN A 182 -12.20 -18.01 -10.89
C ASN A 182 -10.80 -17.81 -10.32
N LEU A 183 -10.73 -17.22 -9.13
CA LEU A 183 -9.49 -16.92 -8.42
C LEU A 183 -8.59 -18.15 -8.24
N GLU A 184 -9.15 -19.31 -7.93
CA GLU A 184 -8.40 -20.55 -7.73
C GLU A 184 -7.68 -20.98 -9.02
N LYS A 185 -8.36 -20.89 -10.17
CA LYS A 185 -7.77 -21.18 -11.48
C LYS A 185 -6.62 -20.22 -11.78
N ILE A 186 -6.80 -18.94 -11.51
CA ILE A 186 -5.73 -17.93 -11.70
C ILE A 186 -4.52 -18.27 -10.81
N GLN A 187 -4.74 -18.51 -9.52
CA GLN A 187 -3.65 -18.85 -8.60
C GLN A 187 -2.91 -20.12 -9.02
N ASN A 188 -3.61 -21.14 -9.49
CA ASN A 188 -3.00 -22.37 -10.01
C ASN A 188 -2.21 -22.14 -11.30
N GLU A 189 -2.69 -21.26 -12.18
CA GLU A 189 -1.95 -20.89 -13.38
C GLU A 189 -0.66 -20.11 -13.06
N LEU A 190 -0.68 -19.25 -12.08
CA LEU A 190 0.48 -18.45 -11.69
C LEU A 190 1.62 -19.26 -11.08
N LYS A 191 1.35 -20.45 -10.52
CA LYS A 191 2.40 -21.34 -9.95
C LYS A 191 3.51 -21.67 -10.95
N LYS A 192 3.19 -21.82 -12.23
CA LYS A 192 4.20 -22.07 -13.30
C LYS A 192 5.17 -20.90 -13.49
N TYR A 193 4.82 -19.70 -13.01
CA TYR A 193 5.61 -18.48 -13.18
C TYR A 193 6.29 -18.01 -11.88
N SER A 194 6.29 -18.80 -10.79
CA SER A 194 6.74 -18.38 -9.45
C SER A 194 8.07 -17.59 -9.46
N LYS A 195 9.13 -18.17 -10.06
CA LYS A 195 10.43 -17.49 -10.18
C LYS A 195 10.38 -16.23 -11.05
N ALA A 196 9.56 -16.24 -12.12
CA ALA A 196 9.44 -15.11 -13.03
C ALA A 196 8.72 -13.94 -12.36
N LEU A 197 7.66 -14.20 -11.59
CA LEU A 197 6.92 -13.19 -10.85
C LEU A 197 7.82 -12.41 -9.88
N LYS A 198 8.63 -13.11 -9.07
CA LYS A 198 9.60 -12.50 -8.16
C LYS A 198 10.59 -11.59 -8.91
N ARG A 199 11.10 -12.05 -10.06
CA ARG A 199 12.03 -11.28 -10.89
C ARG A 199 11.39 -10.06 -11.53
N ILE A 200 10.16 -10.19 -12.07
CA ILE A 200 9.42 -9.07 -12.67
C ILE A 200 9.14 -8.01 -11.61
N ALA A 201 8.65 -8.41 -10.41
CA ALA A 201 8.43 -7.48 -9.31
C ALA A 201 9.72 -6.73 -8.95
N TYR A 202 10.85 -7.42 -8.83
CA TYR A 202 12.16 -6.80 -8.56
C TYR A 202 12.58 -5.79 -9.65
N PHE A 203 12.41 -6.12 -10.92
CA PHE A 203 12.73 -5.19 -12.01
C PHE A 203 11.82 -3.95 -12.00
N PHE A 204 10.53 -4.13 -11.71
CA PHE A 204 9.59 -3.01 -11.60
C PHE A 204 9.93 -2.09 -10.43
N GLU A 205 10.27 -2.66 -9.27
CA GLU A 205 10.77 -1.87 -8.14
C GLU A 205 12.01 -1.07 -8.50
N LYS A 206 13.00 -1.74 -9.10
CA LYS A 206 14.25 -1.08 -9.51
C LYS A 206 13.99 0.05 -10.50
N TYR A 207 13.09 -0.16 -11.45
CA TYR A 207 12.71 0.86 -12.43
C TYR A 207 12.04 2.07 -11.75
N ILE A 208 11.08 1.82 -10.86
CA ILE A 208 10.42 2.88 -10.08
C ILE A 208 11.42 3.60 -9.17
N ASN A 209 12.27 2.86 -8.48
CA ASN A 209 13.27 3.44 -7.56
C ASN A 209 14.21 4.41 -8.27
N ILE A 210 14.62 4.09 -9.51
CA ILE A 210 15.49 4.95 -10.32
C ILE A 210 14.72 6.19 -10.79
N ASN A 211 13.50 6.01 -11.34
CA ASN A 211 12.76 7.11 -11.97
C ASN A 211 12.13 8.08 -10.95
N LEU A 212 11.68 7.57 -9.80
CA LEU A 212 11.05 8.38 -8.75
C LEU A 212 12.00 8.70 -7.58
N GLN A 213 13.25 8.24 -7.61
CA GLN A 213 14.27 8.45 -6.55
C GLN A 213 13.79 7.99 -5.17
N VAL A 214 13.08 6.86 -5.12
CA VAL A 214 12.57 6.22 -3.90
C VAL A 214 13.29 4.91 -3.62
N ASN A 215 13.01 4.26 -2.49
CA ASN A 215 13.56 2.95 -2.15
C ASN A 215 12.45 1.98 -1.75
N LEU A 216 11.80 1.38 -2.75
CA LEU A 216 10.81 0.31 -2.56
C LEU A 216 11.53 -1.03 -2.45
N GLU A 217 11.09 -1.87 -1.52
CA GLU A 217 11.66 -3.20 -1.30
C GLU A 217 10.57 -4.17 -0.81
N ILE A 218 9.96 -4.93 -1.72
CA ILE A 218 8.95 -5.94 -1.37
C ILE A 218 9.51 -7.01 -0.43
N LYS A 219 10.80 -7.32 -0.54
CA LYS A 219 11.48 -8.30 0.30
C LYS A 219 11.48 -7.97 1.79
N LYS A 220 11.37 -6.68 2.16
CA LYS A 220 11.27 -6.27 3.57
C LYS A 220 10.02 -6.81 4.27
N PHE A 221 8.99 -7.13 3.50
CA PHE A 221 7.71 -7.60 4.00
C PHE A 221 7.53 -9.11 3.80
N VAL A 222 8.51 -9.79 3.19
CA VAL A 222 8.51 -11.24 3.05
C VAL A 222 9.15 -11.82 4.31
N VAL A 223 8.36 -12.46 5.16
CA VAL A 223 8.88 -13.27 6.26
C VAL A 223 9.53 -14.50 5.63
N GLU A 224 10.86 -14.52 5.56
CA GLU A 224 11.59 -15.73 5.21
C GLU A 224 11.24 -16.76 6.26
N GLY A 225 10.59 -17.85 5.83
CA GLY A 225 10.16 -18.91 6.72
C GLY A 225 11.34 -19.42 7.53
N ILE A 226 11.13 -19.46 8.84
CA ILE A 226 11.99 -20.11 9.84
C ILE A 226 12.06 -21.60 9.54
#